data_23c1cbf77bf2f9c18ddc08aa9b2239e3
#
_entry.id   23c1cbf77bf2f9c18ddc08aa9b2239e3
#
_cell.length_a   1.000
_cell.length_b   1.000
_cell.length_c   1.000
_cell.angle_alpha   90.00
_cell.angle_beta   90.00
_cell.angle_gamma   90.00
#
_symmetry.space_group_name_H-M   'P 1'
#
loop_
_entity.id
_entity.type
_entity.pdbx_description
1 polymer ?
#
loop_
_entity_poly.entity_id
_entity_poly.type
_entity_poly.pdbx_seq_one_letter_code
_entity_poly.pdbx_strand_id
1 'polypeptide(L)'
;QMIERARLDSIGGAGEKAVHQGMAAAVWPLDSPHLDDFLAGLAASQDITATADSVSPVRLLLLDQLSDPRNVGAIMRSARAFSVAGLITTFRNAAEENGVMARTASGALDHVPLIRVVNLARAIEQLQDNGFLVAGLAGEGDVEVGALAAHQRLAIMLGAEGSGLRRLSRDHCDMLVRININDDAESLNVSNAAA
;
A
#
# COMPACT_ATOMS: atom_id res chain seq x y z
N GLN A 1 -22.14 3.39 25.90
CA GLN A 1 -22.39 2.47 27.00
C GLN A 1 -21.13 2.35 27.86
N MET A 2 -21.22 2.52 29.17
CA MET A 2 -20.08 2.25 30.07
C MET A 2 -19.96 0.73 30.26
N ILE A 3 -18.75 0.19 30.02
CA ILE A 3 -18.41 -1.20 30.23
C ILE A 3 -17.17 -1.30 31.13
N GLU A 4 -17.01 -2.40 31.83
CA GLU A 4 -15.84 -2.63 32.68
C GLU A 4 -14.54 -2.69 31.86
N ARG A 5 -13.44 -2.20 32.45
CA ARG A 5 -12.12 -2.16 31.80
C ARG A 5 -11.66 -3.54 31.33
N ALA A 6 -11.90 -4.60 32.11
CA ALA A 6 -11.58 -5.98 31.75
C ALA A 6 -12.29 -6.44 30.47
N ARG A 7 -13.52 -5.94 30.22
CA ARG A 7 -14.25 -6.22 28.99
C ARG A 7 -13.74 -5.44 27.80
N LEU A 8 -13.23 -4.22 28.01
CA LEU A 8 -12.53 -3.46 26.97
C LEU A 8 -11.22 -4.15 26.57
N ASP A 9 -10.47 -4.66 27.54
CA ASP A 9 -9.21 -5.40 27.30
C ASP A 9 -9.46 -6.66 26.44
N SER A 10 -10.66 -7.28 26.52
CA SER A 10 -11.01 -8.48 25.75
C SER A 10 -11.49 -8.20 24.33
N ILE A 11 -11.90 -6.98 24.01
CA ILE A 11 -12.42 -6.60 22.67
C ILE A 11 -11.30 -6.40 21.65
N GLY A 12 -10.09 -6.21 22.09
CA GLY A 12 -8.92 -5.80 21.29
C GLY A 12 -8.22 -6.88 20.48
N GLY A 13 -8.87 -7.98 20.09
CA GLY A 13 -8.36 -8.98 19.14
C GLY A 13 -7.06 -9.70 19.52
N ALA A 14 -7.07 -10.99 19.42
CA ALA A 14 -5.97 -11.97 19.42
C ALA A 14 -4.64 -11.58 20.15
N GLY A 15 -4.62 -11.75 21.47
CA GLY A 15 -3.38 -12.04 22.20
C GLY A 15 -2.56 -10.87 22.74
N GLU A 16 -2.79 -9.65 22.33
CA GLU A 16 -2.14 -8.47 22.90
C GLU A 16 -3.15 -7.62 23.70
N LYS A 17 -2.77 -7.12 24.86
CA LYS A 17 -3.58 -6.14 25.60
C LYS A 17 -3.80 -4.91 24.72
N ALA A 18 -5.02 -4.72 24.27
CA ALA A 18 -5.37 -3.56 23.46
C ALA A 18 -5.11 -2.26 24.22
N VAL A 19 -4.38 -1.34 23.60
CA VAL A 19 -4.19 0.00 24.16
C VAL A 19 -5.42 0.84 23.76
N HIS A 20 -6.46 0.84 24.62
CA HIS A 20 -7.76 1.44 24.32
C HIS A 20 -8.01 2.78 25.03
N GLN A 21 -7.14 3.21 25.95
CA GLN A 21 -7.28 4.47 26.72
C GLN A 21 -8.70 4.69 27.30
N GLY A 22 -9.40 3.60 27.63
CA GLY A 22 -10.75 3.64 28.19
C GLY A 22 -11.90 3.72 27.17
N MET A 23 -11.61 3.63 25.87
CA MET A 23 -12.62 3.70 24.82
C MET A 23 -12.45 2.56 23.82
N ALA A 24 -13.58 2.05 23.30
CA ALA A 24 -13.65 1.17 22.16
C ALA A 24 -14.88 1.54 21.32
N ALA A 25 -14.76 1.44 20.01
CA ALA A 25 -15.85 1.66 19.07
C ALA A 25 -16.06 0.39 18.21
N ALA A 26 -17.31 0.01 18.03
CA ALA A 26 -17.67 -0.95 16.99
C ALA A 26 -17.84 -0.19 15.68
N VAL A 27 -17.09 -0.59 14.68
CA VAL A 27 -17.12 0.04 13.36
C VAL A 27 -17.35 -1.01 12.28
N TRP A 28 -17.90 -0.60 11.15
CA TRP A 28 -17.93 -1.43 9.95
C TRP A 28 -16.61 -1.27 9.22
N PRO A 29 -16.07 -2.34 8.59
CA PRO A 29 -14.95 -2.21 7.67
C PRO A 29 -15.29 -1.19 6.57
N LEU A 30 -14.28 -0.48 6.10
CA LEU A 30 -14.42 0.37 4.93
C LEU A 30 -14.64 -0.51 3.68
N ASP A 31 -15.46 -0.03 2.76
CA ASP A 31 -15.64 -0.71 1.47
C ASP A 31 -14.32 -0.65 0.67
N SER A 32 -13.87 -1.82 0.20
CA SER A 32 -12.73 -1.91 -0.71
C SER A 32 -13.26 -1.80 -2.15
N PRO A 33 -12.92 -0.75 -2.90
CA PRO A 33 -13.38 -0.63 -4.29
C PRO A 33 -12.81 -1.76 -5.15
N HIS A 34 -13.53 -2.15 -6.19
CA HIS A 34 -12.97 -3.00 -7.23
C HIS A 34 -11.90 -2.24 -8.01
N LEU A 35 -10.86 -2.96 -8.45
CA LEU A 35 -9.74 -2.32 -9.16
C LEU A 35 -10.19 -1.60 -10.43
N ASP A 36 -11.12 -2.21 -11.19
CA ASP A 36 -11.65 -1.62 -12.42
C ASP A 36 -12.37 -0.29 -12.15
N ASP A 37 -13.22 -0.24 -11.13
CA ASP A 37 -13.97 0.97 -10.75
C ASP A 37 -13.01 2.05 -10.23
N PHE A 38 -12.00 1.65 -9.48
CA PHE A 38 -10.97 2.58 -8.99
C PHE A 38 -10.17 3.19 -10.15
N LEU A 39 -9.73 2.38 -11.12
CA LEU A 39 -8.99 2.86 -12.30
C LEU A 39 -9.85 3.75 -13.20
N ALA A 40 -11.12 3.40 -13.38
CA ALA A 40 -12.09 4.24 -14.10
C ALA A 40 -12.28 5.60 -13.40
N GLY A 41 -12.37 5.61 -12.06
CA GLY A 41 -12.45 6.84 -11.27
C GLY A 41 -11.21 7.72 -11.41
N LEU A 42 -10.00 7.12 -11.42
CA LEU A 42 -8.74 7.85 -11.65
C LEU A 42 -8.71 8.47 -13.06
N ALA A 43 -9.20 7.75 -14.07
CA ALA A 43 -9.26 8.27 -15.44
C ALA A 43 -10.26 9.43 -15.56
N ALA A 44 -11.42 9.33 -14.90
CA ALA A 44 -12.45 10.38 -14.92
C ALA A 44 -12.06 11.64 -14.13
N SER A 45 -11.20 11.52 -13.12
CA SER A 45 -10.74 12.65 -12.32
C SER A 45 -9.63 13.47 -12.99
N GLN A 46 -9.01 12.96 -14.04
CA GLN A 46 -8.06 13.71 -14.86
C GLN A 46 -8.82 14.63 -15.79
N ASP A 47 -8.59 15.93 -15.66
CA ASP A 47 -9.28 16.96 -16.46
C ASP A 47 -8.96 16.74 -17.96
N ILE A 48 -9.98 16.45 -18.77
CA ILE A 48 -9.84 16.14 -20.23
C ILE A 48 -9.28 17.37 -20.98
N THR A 49 -9.33 18.54 -20.37
CA THR A 49 -8.81 19.81 -20.93
C THR A 49 -7.38 20.12 -20.47
N ALA A 50 -6.82 19.32 -19.59
CA ALA A 50 -5.48 19.53 -19.05
C ALA A 50 -4.41 19.29 -20.13
N THR A 51 -3.50 20.23 -20.30
CA THR A 51 -2.28 20.01 -21.10
C THR A 51 -1.38 18.99 -20.40
N ALA A 52 -0.53 18.28 -21.16
CA ALA A 52 0.36 17.25 -20.63
C ALA A 52 1.18 17.72 -19.40
N ASP A 53 1.50 19.00 -19.31
CA ASP A 53 2.25 19.61 -18.22
C ASP A 53 1.40 19.94 -16.98
N SER A 54 0.08 19.87 -17.07
CA SER A 54 -0.86 20.20 -15.97
C SER A 54 -1.49 18.97 -15.29
N VAL A 55 -1.23 17.77 -15.80
CA VAL A 55 -1.72 16.52 -15.23
C VAL A 55 -0.89 16.16 -14.00
N SER A 56 -1.54 16.10 -12.84
CA SER A 56 -0.86 15.64 -11.62
C SER A 56 -0.44 14.17 -11.74
N PRO A 57 0.79 13.83 -11.36
CA PRO A 57 1.25 12.45 -11.43
C PRO A 57 0.45 11.55 -10.50
N VAL A 58 0.08 10.37 -10.97
CA VAL A 58 -0.62 9.35 -10.19
C VAL A 58 0.37 8.31 -9.68
N ARG A 59 0.35 8.10 -8.38
CA ARG A 59 1.21 7.11 -7.69
C ARG A 59 0.35 6.06 -7.03
N LEU A 60 0.71 4.78 -7.21
CA LEU A 60 0.09 3.64 -6.56
C LEU A 60 1.16 2.80 -5.86
N LEU A 61 0.78 2.09 -4.82
CA LEU A 61 1.63 1.08 -4.19
C LEU A 61 0.96 -0.29 -4.30
N LEU A 62 1.74 -1.30 -4.68
CA LEU A 62 1.33 -2.71 -4.63
C LEU A 62 2.05 -3.39 -3.48
N LEU A 63 1.32 -4.13 -2.68
CA LEU A 63 1.85 -4.82 -1.50
C LEU A 63 1.83 -6.32 -1.74
N ASP A 64 3.01 -6.91 -1.99
CA ASP A 64 3.14 -8.34 -2.24
C ASP A 64 3.44 -9.11 -0.94
N GLN A 65 2.40 -9.74 -0.38
CA GLN A 65 2.46 -10.55 0.84
C GLN A 65 2.90 -9.80 2.11
N LEU A 66 2.57 -8.54 2.23
CA LEU A 66 2.75 -7.80 3.48
C LEU A 66 1.64 -8.17 4.46
N SER A 67 1.96 -8.97 5.47
CA SER A 67 1.01 -9.49 6.45
C SER A 67 1.03 -8.76 7.81
N ASP A 68 2.04 -7.95 8.09
CA ASP A 68 2.09 -7.15 9.32
C ASP A 68 1.22 -5.88 9.20
N PRO A 69 0.13 -5.77 9.98
CA PRO A 69 -0.73 -4.59 9.96
C PRO A 69 -0.02 -3.29 10.40
N ARG A 70 1.09 -3.38 11.15
CA ARG A 70 1.88 -2.21 11.53
C ARG A 70 2.58 -1.62 10.33
N ASN A 71 3.23 -2.47 9.52
CA ASN A 71 3.92 -2.02 8.31
C ASN A 71 2.92 -1.44 7.30
N VAL A 72 1.80 -2.12 7.06
CA VAL A 72 0.76 -1.61 6.14
C VAL A 72 0.19 -0.29 6.64
N GLY A 73 -0.10 -0.17 7.94
CA GLY A 73 -0.57 1.10 8.52
C GLY A 73 0.44 2.23 8.37
N ALA A 74 1.74 1.97 8.58
CA ALA A 74 2.80 2.97 8.39
C ALA A 74 2.94 3.37 6.91
N ILE A 75 2.86 2.41 5.99
CA ILE A 75 2.83 2.66 4.53
C ILE A 75 1.64 3.55 4.16
N MET A 76 0.44 3.24 4.67
CA MET A 76 -0.75 4.08 4.42
C MET A 76 -0.57 5.51 4.91
N ARG A 77 0.06 5.70 6.07
CA ARG A 77 0.37 7.03 6.60
C ARG A 77 1.30 7.81 5.67
N SER A 78 2.37 7.18 5.17
CA SER A 78 3.28 7.77 4.18
C SER A 78 2.55 8.03 2.86
N ALA A 79 1.75 7.07 2.39
CA ALA A 79 0.94 7.18 1.18
C ALA A 79 0.03 8.41 1.21
N ARG A 80 -0.65 8.66 2.34
CA ARG A 80 -1.45 9.87 2.54
C ARG A 80 -0.60 11.14 2.49
N ALA A 81 0.56 11.15 3.15
CA ALA A 81 1.44 12.30 3.21
C ALA A 81 2.01 12.70 1.82
N PHE A 82 2.24 11.70 0.96
CA PHE A 82 2.78 11.88 -0.39
C PHE A 82 1.72 11.81 -1.50
N SER A 83 0.44 11.89 -1.14
CA SER A 83 -0.68 11.90 -2.11
C SER A 83 -0.70 10.66 -3.03
N VAL A 84 -0.32 9.50 -2.50
CA VAL A 84 -0.49 8.23 -3.21
C VAL A 84 -1.99 7.94 -3.36
N ALA A 85 -2.43 7.65 -4.58
CA ALA A 85 -3.84 7.53 -4.91
C ALA A 85 -4.51 6.28 -4.31
N GLY A 86 -3.74 5.22 -4.05
CA GLY A 86 -4.26 4.01 -3.43
C GLY A 86 -3.21 2.92 -3.24
N LEU A 87 -3.54 1.95 -2.39
CA LEU A 87 -2.76 0.74 -2.15
C LEU A 87 -3.49 -0.47 -2.72
N ILE A 88 -2.77 -1.36 -3.37
CA ILE A 88 -3.30 -2.61 -3.93
C ILE A 88 -2.65 -3.79 -3.21
N THR A 89 -3.43 -4.70 -2.70
CA THR A 89 -2.96 -5.91 -2.02
C THR A 89 -3.82 -7.12 -2.37
N THR A 90 -3.43 -8.31 -1.94
CA THR A 90 -4.21 -9.52 -2.17
C THR A 90 -5.20 -9.77 -1.02
N PHE A 91 -6.27 -10.55 -1.28
CA PHE A 91 -7.17 -11.03 -0.21
C PHE A 91 -6.49 -12.03 0.73
N ARG A 92 -5.50 -12.78 0.23
CA ARG A 92 -4.78 -13.80 1.00
C ARG A 92 -3.35 -13.35 1.26
N ASN A 93 -2.80 -13.77 2.41
CA ASN A 93 -1.44 -13.44 2.82
C ASN A 93 -1.17 -11.92 2.87
N ALA A 94 -2.18 -11.15 3.24
CA ALA A 94 -2.12 -9.72 3.44
C ALA A 94 -2.55 -9.37 4.86
N ALA A 95 -2.18 -8.21 5.33
CA ALA A 95 -2.57 -7.72 6.65
C ALA A 95 -4.09 -7.56 6.76
N GLU A 96 -4.62 -7.96 7.91
CA GLU A 96 -6.00 -7.68 8.27
C GLU A 96 -6.19 -6.23 8.67
N GLU A 97 -7.29 -5.63 8.23
CA GLU A 97 -7.71 -4.31 8.69
C GLU A 97 -8.24 -4.41 10.11
N ASN A 98 -7.38 -4.14 11.05
CA ASN A 98 -7.67 -4.22 12.49
C ASN A 98 -7.27 -2.93 13.21
N GLY A 99 -7.54 -2.87 14.51
CA GLY A 99 -7.20 -1.72 15.34
C GLY A 99 -5.70 -1.37 15.40
N VAL A 100 -4.80 -2.34 15.11
CA VAL A 100 -3.35 -2.09 15.04
C VAL A 100 -3.03 -1.30 13.77
N MET A 101 -3.56 -1.74 12.60
CA MET A 101 -3.40 -1.02 11.34
C MET A 101 -4.01 0.38 11.43
N ALA A 102 -5.24 0.50 11.92
CA ALA A 102 -5.93 1.80 12.06
C ALA A 102 -5.13 2.80 12.91
N ARG A 103 -4.58 2.34 14.04
CA ARG A 103 -3.75 3.16 14.92
C ARG A 103 -2.47 3.61 14.24
N THR A 104 -1.76 2.70 13.57
CA THR A 104 -0.50 3.00 12.90
C THR A 104 -0.70 3.90 11.69
N ALA A 105 -1.80 3.70 10.95
CA ALA A 105 -2.19 4.53 9.81
C ALA A 105 -2.59 5.96 10.22
N SER A 106 -2.93 6.20 11.49
CA SER A 106 -3.20 7.55 12.03
C SER A 106 -4.23 8.33 11.19
N GLY A 107 -5.37 7.68 10.87
CA GLY A 107 -6.46 8.23 10.07
C GLY A 107 -6.24 8.16 8.54
N ALA A 108 -5.14 7.58 8.06
CA ALA A 108 -4.92 7.42 6.63
C ALA A 108 -5.87 6.40 5.98
N LEU A 109 -6.37 5.42 6.75
CA LEU A 109 -7.36 4.43 6.29
C LEU A 109 -8.63 5.08 5.71
N ASP A 110 -9.05 6.22 6.24
CA ASP A 110 -10.25 6.92 5.78
C ASP A 110 -10.04 7.71 4.48
N HIS A 111 -8.80 7.81 4.01
CA HIS A 111 -8.42 8.68 2.88
C HIS A 111 -7.69 7.96 1.76
N VAL A 112 -6.98 6.88 2.05
CA VAL A 112 -6.20 6.13 1.07
C VAL A 112 -6.89 4.79 0.85
N PRO A 113 -7.50 4.56 -0.33
CA PRO A 113 -8.17 3.31 -0.63
C PRO A 113 -7.22 2.11 -0.54
N LEU A 114 -7.66 1.05 0.13
CA LEU A 114 -6.99 -0.25 0.13
C LEU A 114 -7.77 -1.21 -0.78
N ILE A 115 -7.29 -1.37 -2.00
CA ILE A 115 -7.89 -2.21 -3.02
C ILE A 115 -7.42 -3.65 -2.83
N ARG A 116 -8.35 -4.60 -2.71
CA ARG A 116 -8.02 -6.00 -2.56
C ARG A 116 -8.28 -6.76 -3.85
N VAL A 117 -7.28 -7.49 -4.32
CA VAL A 117 -7.34 -8.29 -5.55
C VAL A 117 -7.11 -9.77 -5.26
N VAL A 118 -7.63 -10.63 -6.11
CA VAL A 118 -7.42 -12.09 -5.99
C VAL A 118 -6.03 -12.46 -6.49
N ASN A 119 -5.57 -11.81 -7.57
CA ASN A 119 -4.32 -12.12 -8.25
C ASN A 119 -3.56 -10.83 -8.56
N LEU A 120 -2.36 -10.69 -7.95
CA LEU A 120 -1.54 -9.50 -8.11
C LEU A 120 -0.94 -9.39 -9.52
N ALA A 121 -0.56 -10.52 -10.15
CA ALA A 121 -0.04 -10.51 -11.51
C ALA A 121 -1.08 -9.96 -12.50
N ARG A 122 -2.34 -10.40 -12.39
CA ARG A 122 -3.43 -9.85 -13.21
C ARG A 122 -3.68 -8.36 -12.92
N ALA A 123 -3.55 -7.94 -11.67
CA ALA A 123 -3.67 -6.52 -11.32
C ALA A 123 -2.54 -5.68 -11.94
N ILE A 124 -1.31 -6.23 -12.02
CA ILE A 124 -0.19 -5.59 -12.72
C ILE A 124 -0.52 -5.40 -14.19
N GLU A 125 -0.99 -6.44 -14.89
CA GLU A 125 -1.40 -6.36 -16.30
C GLU A 125 -2.48 -5.29 -16.50
N GLN A 126 -3.49 -5.24 -15.62
CA GLN A 126 -4.54 -4.20 -15.69
C GLN A 126 -3.97 -2.79 -15.49
N LEU A 127 -2.99 -2.62 -14.61
CA LEU A 127 -2.33 -1.32 -14.42
C LEU A 127 -1.55 -0.91 -15.69
N GLN A 128 -0.79 -1.84 -16.27
CA GLN A 128 -0.04 -1.63 -17.50
C GLN A 128 -0.97 -1.26 -18.66
N ASP A 129 -2.09 -1.95 -18.82
CA ASP A 129 -3.14 -1.64 -19.83
C ASP A 129 -3.74 -0.23 -19.60
N ASN A 130 -3.70 0.28 -18.36
CA ASN A 130 -4.12 1.64 -18.00
C ASN A 130 -2.95 2.64 -18.01
N GLY A 131 -1.82 2.31 -18.62
CA GLY A 131 -0.67 3.20 -18.84
C GLY A 131 0.19 3.46 -17.61
N PHE A 132 0.11 2.60 -16.57
CA PHE A 132 1.05 2.65 -15.45
C PHE A 132 2.34 1.92 -15.79
N LEU A 133 3.47 2.53 -15.45
CA LEU A 133 4.72 1.82 -15.30
C LEU A 133 4.68 1.09 -13.95
N VAL A 134 4.89 -0.22 -13.94
CA VAL A 134 4.92 -1.03 -12.71
C VAL A 134 6.35 -1.41 -12.39
N ALA A 135 6.91 -0.84 -11.34
CA ALA A 135 8.27 -1.07 -10.89
C ALA A 135 8.30 -1.90 -9.60
N GLY A 136 9.03 -3.00 -9.60
CA GLY A 136 9.26 -3.83 -8.41
C GLY A 136 10.46 -3.33 -7.62
N LEU A 137 10.28 -3.03 -6.31
CA LEU A 137 11.38 -2.63 -5.44
C LEU A 137 12.15 -3.87 -4.97
N ALA A 138 13.42 -3.97 -5.36
CA ALA A 138 14.31 -5.08 -5.04
C ALA A 138 15.75 -4.59 -4.94
N GLY A 139 16.52 -5.11 -3.99
CA GLY A 139 17.92 -4.68 -3.77
C GLY A 139 18.82 -4.92 -4.97
N GLU A 140 18.51 -5.93 -5.79
CA GLU A 140 19.21 -6.27 -7.03
C GLU A 140 18.70 -5.52 -8.26
N GLY A 141 17.82 -4.52 -8.12
CA GLY A 141 17.35 -3.71 -9.23
C GLY A 141 18.47 -2.97 -9.95
N ASP A 142 18.40 -2.93 -11.28
CA ASP A 142 19.43 -2.28 -12.10
C ASP A 142 19.29 -0.74 -12.11
N VAL A 143 18.09 -0.23 -11.83
CA VAL A 143 17.74 1.19 -11.91
C VAL A 143 17.49 1.74 -10.51
N GLU A 144 17.94 2.97 -10.25
CA GLU A 144 17.62 3.66 -9.00
C GLU A 144 16.18 4.18 -9.03
N VAL A 145 15.47 4.05 -7.89
CA VAL A 145 14.07 4.50 -7.77
C VAL A 145 13.87 5.96 -8.16
N GLY A 146 14.87 6.81 -7.93
CA GLY A 146 14.82 8.23 -8.30
C GLY A 146 14.64 8.49 -9.80
N ALA A 147 15.06 7.57 -10.66
CA ALA A 147 14.86 7.68 -12.11
C ALA A 147 13.39 7.60 -12.53
N LEU A 148 12.53 7.07 -11.65
CA LEU A 148 11.08 6.94 -11.92
C LEU A 148 10.30 8.24 -11.73
N ALA A 149 10.90 9.29 -11.19
CA ALA A 149 10.20 10.53 -10.82
C ALA A 149 9.47 11.20 -11.99
N ALA A 150 9.98 11.04 -13.22
CA ALA A 150 9.40 11.64 -14.43
C ALA A 150 8.13 10.94 -14.94
N HIS A 151 7.84 9.72 -14.49
CA HIS A 151 6.68 8.98 -14.97
C HIS A 151 5.38 9.54 -14.41
N GLN A 152 4.41 9.83 -15.27
CA GLN A 152 3.12 10.40 -14.90
C GLN A 152 2.23 9.38 -14.15
N ARG A 153 2.24 8.11 -14.59
CA ARG A 153 1.51 7.01 -13.97
C ARG A 153 2.51 5.95 -13.52
N LEU A 154 2.69 5.83 -12.20
CA LEU A 154 3.68 4.94 -11.62
C LEU A 154 3.05 4.11 -10.49
N ALA A 155 3.27 2.81 -10.55
CA ALA A 155 2.95 1.87 -9.50
C ALA A 155 4.24 1.22 -8.98
N ILE A 156 4.53 1.34 -7.69
CA ILE A 156 5.70 0.71 -7.07
C ILE A 156 5.24 -0.48 -6.26
N MET A 157 5.86 -1.62 -6.49
CA MET A 157 5.57 -2.84 -5.75
C MET A 157 6.60 -3.10 -4.68
N LEU A 158 6.08 -3.33 -3.47
CA LEU A 158 6.83 -3.62 -2.26
C LEU A 158 6.64 -5.08 -1.88
N GLY A 159 7.71 -5.80 -1.63
CA GLY A 159 7.71 -7.20 -1.20
C GLY A 159 7.72 -7.35 0.33
N ALA A 160 7.49 -8.58 0.79
CA ALA A 160 7.58 -8.92 2.20
C ALA A 160 9.01 -8.77 2.73
N GLU A 161 9.12 -8.45 4.03
CA GLU A 161 10.42 -8.40 4.71
C GLU A 161 11.13 -9.75 4.64
N GLY A 162 12.40 -9.73 4.30
CA GLY A 162 13.26 -10.90 4.17
C GLY A 162 13.10 -11.66 2.86
N SER A 163 11.90 -11.99 2.40
CA SER A 163 11.68 -12.74 1.15
C SER A 163 11.58 -11.85 -0.10
N GLY A 164 11.35 -10.55 0.09
CA GLY A 164 11.18 -9.62 -1.03
C GLY A 164 9.93 -9.89 -1.87
N LEU A 165 10.02 -9.58 -3.15
CA LEU A 165 8.97 -9.84 -4.12
C LEU A 165 8.95 -11.30 -4.55
N ARG A 166 7.76 -11.89 -4.67
CA ARG A 166 7.63 -13.24 -5.26
C ARG A 166 8.08 -13.25 -6.71
N ARG A 167 8.63 -14.38 -7.15
CA ARG A 167 9.11 -14.56 -8.54
C ARG A 167 8.05 -14.14 -9.57
N LEU A 168 6.83 -14.64 -9.44
CA LEU A 168 5.76 -14.32 -10.39
C LEU A 168 5.44 -12.82 -10.41
N SER A 169 5.45 -12.15 -9.26
CA SER A 169 5.23 -10.71 -9.18
C SER A 169 6.36 -9.93 -9.84
N ARG A 170 7.61 -10.36 -9.66
CA ARG A 170 8.80 -9.78 -10.30
C ARG A 170 8.74 -9.91 -11.82
N ASP A 171 8.39 -11.11 -12.31
CA ASP A 171 8.34 -11.43 -13.73
C ASP A 171 7.30 -10.58 -14.49
N HIS A 172 6.28 -10.04 -13.80
CA HIS A 172 5.25 -9.17 -14.40
C HIS A 172 5.56 -7.68 -14.28
N CYS A 173 6.54 -7.27 -13.47
CA CYS A 173 6.96 -5.86 -13.43
C CYS A 173 7.64 -5.46 -14.74
N ASP A 174 7.47 -4.20 -15.15
CA ASP A 174 8.18 -3.62 -16.27
C ASP A 174 9.68 -3.52 -16.00
N MET A 175 10.05 -3.30 -14.74
CA MET A 175 11.44 -3.23 -14.29
C MET A 175 11.57 -3.50 -12.80
N LEU A 176 12.79 -3.82 -12.39
CA LEU A 176 13.18 -3.83 -10.99
C LEU A 176 14.02 -2.59 -10.67
N VAL A 177 13.70 -1.96 -9.55
CA VAL A 177 14.38 -0.75 -9.09
C VAL A 177 14.91 -0.94 -7.68
N ARG A 178 15.98 -0.23 -7.34
CA ARG A 178 16.56 -0.25 -6.00
C ARG A 178 16.54 1.12 -5.34
N ILE A 179 16.54 1.11 -4.02
CA ILE A 179 16.93 2.24 -3.19
C ILE A 179 18.41 2.07 -2.87
N ASN A 180 19.22 3.08 -3.12
CA ASN A 180 20.61 3.05 -2.70
C ASN A 180 20.69 3.18 -1.17
N ILE A 181 21.17 2.14 -0.54
CA ILE A 181 21.46 2.09 0.90
C ILE A 181 22.94 1.86 1.08
N ASN A 182 23.46 2.17 2.27
CA ASN A 182 24.86 1.91 2.58
C ASN A 182 25.13 0.39 2.56
N ASP A 183 26.30 -0.01 2.04
CA ASP A 183 26.71 -1.40 1.90
C ASP A 183 26.72 -2.18 3.24
N ASP A 184 26.86 -1.48 4.36
CA ASP A 184 26.78 -2.05 5.71
C ASP A 184 25.33 -2.38 6.16
N ALA A 185 24.31 -1.93 5.41
CA ALA A 185 22.91 -2.19 5.71
C ALA A 185 22.35 -3.33 4.84
N GLU A 186 21.86 -4.40 5.47
CA GLU A 186 21.32 -5.54 4.74
C GLU A 186 19.99 -5.20 4.02
N SER A 187 19.12 -4.40 4.65
CA SER A 187 17.83 -4.01 4.09
C SER A 187 17.22 -2.83 4.86
N LEU A 188 16.18 -2.23 4.29
CA LEU A 188 15.28 -1.29 4.97
C LEU A 188 14.01 -2.01 5.41
N ASN A 189 13.45 -1.57 6.54
CA ASN A 189 12.05 -1.91 6.86
C ASN A 189 11.16 -1.44 5.70
N VAL A 190 10.20 -2.28 5.31
CA VAL A 190 9.35 -2.04 4.13
C VAL A 190 8.56 -0.72 4.21
N SER A 191 8.17 -0.29 5.42
CA SER A 191 7.47 0.99 5.58
C SER A 191 8.37 2.20 5.36
N ASN A 192 9.68 2.08 5.68
CA ASN A 192 10.66 3.11 5.37
C ASN A 192 11.01 3.14 3.88
N ALA A 193 11.03 1.97 3.23
CA ALA A 193 11.25 1.87 1.79
C ALA A 193 10.08 2.45 0.98
N ALA A 194 8.87 2.51 1.56
CA ALA A 194 7.68 3.08 0.94
C ALA A 194 7.57 4.61 1.07
N ALA A 195 8.39 5.24 1.91
CA ALA A 195 8.36 6.68 2.17
C ALA A 195 9.38 7.42 1.31
#